data_8aec8493cc9517b0ac6cd6de531f876f
#
_entry.id   8aec8493cc9517b0ac6cd6de531f876f
#
_cell.length_a   1.000
_cell.length_b   1.000
_cell.length_c   1.000
_cell.angle_alpha   90.00
_cell.angle_beta   90.00
_cell.angle_gamma   90.00
#
_symmetry.space_group_name_H-M   'P 1'
#
loop_
_entity.id
_entity.type
_entity.pdbx_description
1 polymer ?
#
loop_
_entity_poly.entity_id
_entity_poly.type
_entity_poly.pdbx_seq_one_letter_code
_entity_poly.pdbx_strand_id
1 'polypeptide(L)'
;MVSHDEMMSPDEMMSPEESTGAAALDSDPLHALTLTDVRTGEEFTIGSLAATEPVLLETMAIWCTNCRSQQHNVVDAHDLAAFHSISLDVDPSELPNDLVSYAEREGFDWAFANANAELVSQLRDRFGTAVAVPPSMPKILFRTDGSIELIGLGELLSPQQIADAVSS
;
A
#
# COMPACT_ATOMS: atom_id res chain seq x y z
N MET A 1 46.98 -12.96 -20.35
CA MET A 1 46.26 -13.12 -20.39
C MET A 1 45.46 -12.43 -19.80
N VAL A 2 45.07 -12.01 -19.76
CA VAL A 2 44.40 -11.49 -19.26
C VAL A 2 43.30 -11.40 -19.19
N SER A 3 42.95 -11.36 -19.63
CA SER A 3 41.86 -11.68 -19.70
C SER A 3 41.03 -11.44 -18.65
N HIS A 4 41.29 -11.44 -17.77
CA HIS A 4 40.50 -11.42 -16.72
C HIS A 4 39.83 -10.19 -16.61
N ASP A 5 40.17 -9.36 -17.28
CA ASP A 5 39.51 -8.25 -17.16
C ASP A 5 38.19 -8.41 -17.52
N GLU A 6 37.96 -9.22 -18.29
CA GLU A 6 36.71 -9.45 -18.60
C GLU A 6 36.01 -9.80 -17.47
N MET A 7 36.64 -9.98 -16.47
CA MET A 7 36.01 -10.30 -15.38
C MET A 7 35.24 -9.19 -14.88
N MET A 8 35.02 -8.17 -15.56
CA MET A 8 34.17 -7.30 -15.14
C MET A 8 32.99 -7.86 -14.63
N SER A 9 32.66 -7.67 -13.46
CA SER A 9 31.55 -8.32 -12.89
C SER A 9 30.30 -7.64 -13.40
N PRO A 10 29.23 -8.37 -13.58
CA PRO A 10 27.97 -7.79 -13.98
C PRO A 10 27.47 -6.78 -13.00
N ASP A 11 27.92 -6.84 -11.75
CA ASP A 11 27.50 -5.91 -10.78
C ASP A 11 27.88 -4.50 -11.16
N GLU A 12 28.92 -4.33 -11.85
CA GLU A 12 29.31 -3.00 -12.25
C GLU A 12 28.40 -2.43 -13.27
N MET A 13 27.57 -3.26 -13.87
CA MET A 13 26.66 -2.79 -14.85
C MET A 13 25.36 -2.33 -14.21
N MET A 14 25.15 -2.55 -12.93
CA MET A 14 23.90 -2.21 -12.32
C MET A 14 23.79 -0.71 -12.16
N SER A 15 22.65 -0.16 -12.46
CA SER A 15 22.45 1.25 -12.33
C SER A 15 22.38 1.61 -10.85
N PRO A 16 23.02 2.67 -10.43
CA PRO A 16 22.94 3.10 -9.04
C PRO A 16 21.53 3.45 -8.60
N GLU A 17 20.71 3.92 -9.50
CA GLU A 17 19.35 4.28 -9.15
C GLU A 17 18.55 3.07 -8.77
N GLU A 18 18.72 1.97 -9.48
CA GLU A 18 18.02 0.75 -9.15
C GLU A 18 18.42 0.26 -7.80
N SER A 19 19.70 0.24 -7.54
CA SER A 19 20.19 -0.21 -6.27
C SER A 19 19.67 0.65 -5.14
N THR A 20 19.66 1.96 -5.32
CA THR A 20 19.20 2.88 -4.30
C THR A 20 17.72 2.68 -4.01
N GLY A 21 16.92 2.52 -5.04
CA GLY A 21 15.48 2.30 -4.86
C GLY A 21 15.19 1.01 -4.12
N ALA A 22 15.87 -0.06 -4.51
CA ALA A 22 15.69 -1.34 -3.84
C ALA A 22 16.11 -1.27 -2.39
N ALA A 23 17.22 -0.58 -2.09
CA ALA A 23 17.68 -0.44 -0.72
C ALA A 23 16.68 0.35 0.11
N ALA A 24 16.07 1.40 -0.46
CA ALA A 24 15.09 2.18 0.25
C ALA A 24 13.85 1.35 0.57
N LEU A 25 13.41 0.53 -0.38
CA LEU A 25 12.26 -0.34 -0.15
C LEU A 25 12.56 -1.41 0.88
N ASP A 26 13.78 -1.91 0.91
CA ASP A 26 14.14 -2.96 1.86
C ASP A 26 14.39 -2.44 3.27
N SER A 27 14.79 -1.18 3.41
CA SER A 27 15.23 -0.69 4.71
C SER A 27 14.09 -0.22 5.60
N ASP A 28 12.91 0.03 5.05
CA ASP A 28 11.80 0.53 5.86
C ASP A 28 10.96 -0.63 6.36
N PRO A 29 10.77 -0.74 7.69
CA PRO A 29 10.00 -1.86 8.24
C PRO A 29 8.59 -1.98 7.69
N LEU A 30 7.95 -0.87 7.32
CA LEU A 30 6.60 -0.94 6.77
C LEU A 30 6.57 -1.66 5.44
N HIS A 31 7.62 -1.51 4.62
CA HIS A 31 7.69 -2.21 3.35
C HIS A 31 7.85 -3.73 3.53
N ALA A 32 8.47 -4.14 4.63
CA ALA A 32 8.83 -5.54 4.82
C ALA A 32 7.76 -6.39 5.47
N LEU A 33 6.71 -5.76 6.00
CA LEU A 33 5.67 -6.52 6.69
C LEU A 33 4.83 -7.32 5.71
N THR A 34 4.57 -8.57 6.07
CA THR A 34 3.78 -9.47 5.23
C THR A 34 2.30 -9.31 5.54
N LEU A 35 1.51 -9.18 4.48
CA LEU A 35 0.05 -9.14 4.55
C LEU A 35 -0.48 -10.29 3.72
N THR A 36 -1.71 -10.71 4.03
CA THR A 36 -2.39 -11.74 3.25
C THR A 36 -3.62 -11.12 2.60
N ASP A 37 -3.73 -11.23 1.29
CA ASP A 37 -4.93 -10.81 0.58
C ASP A 37 -6.01 -11.84 0.88
N VAL A 38 -7.03 -11.44 1.63
CA VAL A 38 -8.08 -12.37 2.06
C VAL A 38 -8.88 -12.93 0.88
N ARG A 39 -8.87 -12.24 -0.27
CA ARG A 39 -9.63 -12.68 -1.45
C ARG A 39 -8.95 -13.84 -2.17
N THR A 40 -7.63 -13.91 -2.12
CA THR A 40 -6.88 -14.93 -2.86
C THR A 40 -6.11 -15.88 -1.95
N GLY A 41 -5.85 -15.47 -0.72
CA GLY A 41 -4.99 -16.22 0.21
C GLY A 41 -3.51 -16.02 -0.03
N GLU A 42 -3.13 -15.13 -0.97
CA GLU A 42 -1.72 -14.90 -1.27
C GLU A 42 -1.09 -13.95 -0.28
N GLU A 43 0.14 -14.24 0.10
CA GLU A 43 0.92 -13.34 0.94
C GLU A 43 1.71 -12.38 0.06
N PHE A 44 1.88 -11.16 0.55
CA PHE A 44 2.65 -10.14 -0.16
C PHE A 44 3.19 -9.14 0.84
N THR A 45 4.13 -8.32 0.43
CA THR A 45 4.59 -7.18 1.23
C THR A 45 4.25 -5.90 0.50
N ILE A 46 4.11 -4.80 1.25
CA ILE A 46 3.86 -3.51 0.62
C ILE A 46 5.03 -3.17 -0.31
N GLY A 47 6.26 -3.50 0.12
CA GLY A 47 7.44 -3.24 -0.69
C GLY A 47 7.42 -3.98 -2.03
N SER A 48 6.89 -5.21 -2.05
CA SER A 48 6.83 -5.96 -3.31
C SER A 48 5.91 -5.29 -4.32
N LEU A 49 4.82 -4.68 -3.86
CA LEU A 49 3.93 -3.94 -4.75
C LEU A 49 4.55 -2.59 -5.13
N ALA A 50 5.16 -1.90 -4.16
CA ALA A 50 5.75 -0.59 -4.41
C ALA A 50 6.95 -0.66 -5.37
N ALA A 51 7.51 -1.85 -5.56
CA ALA A 51 8.61 -2.02 -6.51
C ALA A 51 8.17 -1.80 -7.95
N THR A 52 6.89 -1.94 -8.25
CA THR A 52 6.38 -1.79 -9.61
C THR A 52 5.58 -0.51 -9.82
N GLU A 53 4.73 -0.15 -8.86
CA GLU A 53 3.86 1.02 -8.97
C GLU A 53 3.60 1.57 -7.58
N PRO A 54 3.22 2.85 -7.45
CA PRO A 54 2.87 3.38 -6.13
C PRO A 54 1.75 2.57 -5.49
N VAL A 55 1.73 2.53 -4.17
CA VAL A 55 0.72 1.79 -3.42
C VAL A 55 -0.05 2.76 -2.53
N LEU A 56 -1.35 2.78 -2.67
CA LEU A 56 -2.22 3.55 -1.77
C LEU A 56 -2.80 2.59 -0.75
N LEU A 57 -2.46 2.81 0.51
CA LEU A 57 -2.99 2.01 1.61
C LEU A 57 -3.99 2.83 2.38
N GLU A 58 -5.20 2.27 2.58
CA GLU A 58 -6.23 2.91 3.37
C GLU A 58 -6.63 1.98 4.50
N THR A 59 -6.68 2.49 5.72
CA THR A 59 -7.25 1.71 6.81
C THR A 59 -8.76 1.86 6.78
N MET A 60 -9.46 0.83 7.18
CA MET A 60 -10.91 0.80 7.06
C MET A 60 -11.55 -0.13 8.09
N ALA A 61 -12.86 -0.10 8.15
CA ALA A 61 -13.70 -1.12 8.76
C ALA A 61 -14.95 -1.26 7.89
N ILE A 62 -15.56 -2.44 7.92
CA ILE A 62 -16.72 -2.72 7.07
C ILE A 62 -17.89 -1.78 7.40
N TRP A 63 -18.03 -1.42 8.69
CA TRP A 63 -19.12 -0.54 9.12
C TRP A 63 -18.87 0.94 8.78
N CYS A 64 -17.70 1.27 8.29
CA CYS A 64 -17.35 2.68 8.07
C CYS A 64 -17.89 3.16 6.72
N THR A 65 -18.98 3.90 6.75
CA THR A 65 -19.63 4.39 5.54
C THR A 65 -18.71 5.33 4.75
N ASN A 66 -17.98 6.20 5.45
CA ASN A 66 -17.07 7.13 4.76
C ASN A 66 -15.94 6.39 4.09
N CYS A 67 -15.44 5.31 4.71
CA CYS A 67 -14.40 4.50 4.09
C CYS A 67 -14.90 3.90 2.79
N ARG A 68 -16.15 3.42 2.78
CA ARG A 68 -16.73 2.85 1.57
C ARG A 68 -16.86 3.91 0.47
N SER A 69 -17.29 5.10 0.83
CA SER A 69 -17.37 6.18 -0.16
C SER A 69 -16.00 6.52 -0.73
N GLN A 70 -14.98 6.55 0.13
CA GLN A 70 -13.62 6.81 -0.33
C GLN A 70 -13.14 5.70 -1.26
N GLN A 71 -13.46 4.44 -0.92
CA GLN A 71 -13.07 3.31 -1.76
C GLN A 71 -13.71 3.37 -3.14
N HIS A 72 -14.94 3.85 -3.24
CA HIS A 72 -15.56 4.03 -4.55
C HIS A 72 -14.85 5.11 -5.37
N ASN A 73 -14.33 6.15 -4.71
CA ASN A 73 -13.51 7.14 -5.41
C ASN A 73 -12.18 6.52 -5.88
N VAL A 74 -11.67 5.55 -5.13
CA VAL A 74 -10.46 4.83 -5.54
C VAL A 74 -10.71 4.00 -6.80
N VAL A 75 -11.90 3.38 -6.91
CA VAL A 75 -12.27 2.66 -8.14
C VAL A 75 -12.12 3.57 -9.35
N ASP A 76 -12.69 4.78 -9.25
CA ASP A 76 -12.64 5.71 -10.35
C ASP A 76 -11.21 6.22 -10.59
N ALA A 77 -10.43 6.37 -9.53
CA ALA A 77 -9.04 6.80 -9.66
C ALA A 77 -8.19 5.78 -10.42
N HIS A 78 -8.51 4.50 -10.30
CA HIS A 78 -7.77 3.47 -11.05
C HIS A 78 -7.95 3.61 -12.57
N ASP A 79 -8.99 4.28 -13.01
CA ASP A 79 -9.16 4.57 -14.43
C ASP A 79 -8.33 5.77 -14.87
N LEU A 80 -7.80 6.55 -13.92
CA LEU A 80 -7.07 7.79 -14.22
C LEU A 80 -5.56 7.64 -14.05
N ALA A 81 -5.10 6.68 -13.27
CA ALA A 81 -3.67 6.51 -12.99
C ALA A 81 -3.38 5.05 -12.63
N ALA A 82 -2.12 4.66 -12.79
CA ALA A 82 -1.69 3.29 -12.48
C ALA A 82 -1.11 3.26 -11.07
N PHE A 83 -1.71 2.46 -10.19
CA PHE A 83 -1.21 2.27 -8.83
C PHE A 83 -1.88 1.04 -8.24
N HIS A 84 -1.29 0.53 -7.14
CA HIS A 84 -1.88 -0.56 -6.39
C HIS A 84 -2.68 0.03 -5.22
N SER A 85 -3.71 -0.67 -4.80
CA SER A 85 -4.48 -0.29 -3.61
C SER A 85 -4.48 -1.43 -2.60
N ILE A 86 -4.46 -1.07 -1.32
CA ILE A 86 -4.62 -2.02 -0.22
C ILE A 86 -5.65 -1.43 0.73
N SER A 87 -6.69 -2.20 1.03
CA SER A 87 -7.63 -1.84 2.10
C SER A 87 -7.28 -2.67 3.32
N LEU A 88 -6.90 -2.00 4.39
CA LEU A 88 -6.43 -2.64 5.60
C LEU A 88 -7.48 -2.52 6.69
N ASP A 89 -8.13 -3.63 7.03
CA ASP A 89 -9.17 -3.65 8.05
C ASP A 89 -8.52 -3.61 9.42
N VAL A 90 -8.84 -2.58 10.19
CA VAL A 90 -8.27 -2.39 11.52
C VAL A 90 -9.25 -2.74 12.64
N ASP A 91 -10.45 -3.22 12.31
CA ASP A 91 -11.40 -3.64 13.33
C ASP A 91 -11.12 -5.11 13.69
N PRO A 92 -10.69 -5.39 14.93
CA PRO A 92 -10.29 -6.75 15.28
C PRO A 92 -11.46 -7.73 15.34
N SER A 93 -12.70 -7.25 15.31
CA SER A 93 -13.85 -8.13 15.35
C SER A 93 -14.28 -8.60 13.95
N GLU A 94 -13.73 -8.02 12.89
CA GLU A 94 -14.07 -8.40 11.53
C GLU A 94 -13.13 -9.49 11.05
N LEU A 95 -13.72 -10.52 10.44
CA LEU A 95 -12.96 -11.70 10.04
C LEU A 95 -12.63 -11.67 8.56
N PRO A 96 -11.65 -12.48 8.11
CA PRO A 96 -11.29 -12.50 6.69
C PRO A 96 -12.47 -12.73 5.76
N ASN A 97 -13.39 -13.64 6.12
CA ASN A 97 -14.54 -13.91 5.25
C ASN A 97 -15.48 -12.72 5.17
N ASP A 98 -15.56 -11.91 6.22
CA ASP A 98 -16.39 -10.71 6.19
C ASP A 98 -15.83 -9.72 5.18
N LEU A 99 -14.52 -9.60 5.12
CA LEU A 99 -13.87 -8.72 4.14
C LEU A 99 -14.05 -9.22 2.72
N VAL A 100 -13.96 -10.53 2.50
CA VAL A 100 -14.19 -11.10 1.17
C VAL A 100 -15.60 -10.73 0.70
N SER A 101 -16.59 -10.95 1.57
CA SER A 101 -17.97 -10.64 1.21
C SER A 101 -18.16 -9.16 0.94
N TYR A 102 -17.50 -8.31 1.73
CA TYR A 102 -17.58 -6.87 1.56
C TYR A 102 -17.00 -6.46 0.21
N ALA A 103 -15.79 -6.94 -0.10
CA ALA A 103 -15.13 -6.57 -1.35
C ALA A 103 -15.96 -7.03 -2.56
N GLU A 104 -16.51 -8.24 -2.49
CA GLU A 104 -17.33 -8.76 -3.59
C GLU A 104 -18.62 -7.96 -3.75
N ARG A 105 -19.28 -7.65 -2.64
CA ARG A 105 -20.53 -6.91 -2.71
C ARG A 105 -20.34 -5.52 -3.30
N GLU A 106 -19.23 -4.87 -2.95
CA GLU A 106 -18.98 -3.52 -3.42
C GLU A 106 -18.29 -3.48 -4.77
N GLY A 107 -17.78 -4.60 -5.25
CA GLY A 107 -17.10 -4.65 -6.56
C GLY A 107 -15.66 -4.17 -6.53
N PHE A 108 -15.00 -4.24 -5.37
CA PHE A 108 -13.59 -3.83 -5.23
C PHE A 108 -12.69 -5.00 -5.62
N ASP A 109 -11.66 -4.74 -6.42
CA ASP A 109 -10.83 -5.82 -6.96
C ASP A 109 -9.35 -5.66 -6.64
N TRP A 110 -9.03 -5.06 -5.51
CA TRP A 110 -7.65 -4.95 -5.05
C TRP A 110 -7.47 -5.72 -3.74
N ALA A 111 -6.26 -5.69 -3.17
CA ALA A 111 -5.94 -6.47 -1.99
C ALA A 111 -6.66 -5.95 -0.75
N PHE A 112 -7.29 -6.85 -0.01
CA PHE A 112 -7.90 -6.57 1.28
C PHE A 112 -7.21 -7.43 2.31
N ALA A 113 -6.83 -6.86 3.44
CA ALA A 113 -6.11 -7.59 4.48
C ALA A 113 -6.62 -7.19 5.86
N ASN A 114 -6.60 -8.13 6.81
CA ASN A 114 -6.82 -7.78 8.21
C ASN A 114 -5.49 -7.30 8.78
N ALA A 115 -5.53 -6.20 9.52
CA ALA A 115 -4.33 -5.64 10.11
C ALA A 115 -3.83 -6.53 11.23
N ASN A 116 -2.51 -6.70 11.32
CA ASN A 116 -1.92 -7.31 12.49
C ASN A 116 -1.45 -6.22 13.45
N ALA A 117 -1.18 -6.60 14.70
CA ALA A 117 -0.84 -5.62 15.73
C ALA A 117 0.44 -4.89 15.42
N GLU A 118 1.41 -5.56 14.80
CA GLU A 118 2.68 -4.94 14.50
C GLU A 118 2.54 -3.84 13.44
N LEU A 119 1.78 -4.10 12.39
CA LEU A 119 1.56 -3.11 11.35
C LEU A 119 0.83 -1.90 11.91
N VAL A 120 -0.21 -2.13 12.70
CA VAL A 120 -0.97 -1.03 13.31
C VAL A 120 -0.07 -0.20 14.21
N SER A 121 0.78 -0.86 15.00
CA SER A 121 1.69 -0.17 15.89
C SER A 121 2.67 0.71 15.11
N GLN A 122 3.23 0.19 14.04
CA GLN A 122 4.18 0.97 13.23
C GLN A 122 3.49 2.14 12.53
N LEU A 123 2.27 1.95 12.07
CA LEU A 123 1.53 3.05 11.45
C LEU A 123 1.23 4.16 12.48
N ARG A 124 0.83 3.76 13.68
CA ARG A 124 0.57 4.74 14.74
C ARG A 124 1.83 5.50 15.13
N ASP A 125 2.94 4.79 15.24
CA ASP A 125 4.20 5.41 15.63
C ASP A 125 4.64 6.44 14.62
N ARG A 126 4.37 6.18 13.35
CA ARG A 126 4.82 7.06 12.28
C ARG A 126 3.84 8.20 11.98
N PHE A 127 2.55 7.93 12.03
CA PHE A 127 1.55 8.90 11.56
C PHE A 127 0.54 9.33 12.63
N GLY A 128 0.63 8.79 13.83
CA GLY A 128 -0.30 9.14 14.91
C GLY A 128 -1.45 8.14 15.02
N THR A 129 -2.19 8.25 16.13
CA THR A 129 -3.21 7.25 16.48
C THR A 129 -4.40 7.27 15.52
N ALA A 130 -4.67 8.39 14.87
CA ALA A 130 -5.83 8.50 13.99
C ALA A 130 -5.78 7.53 12.81
N VAL A 131 -4.58 7.05 12.43
CA VAL A 131 -4.49 6.11 11.31
C VAL A 131 -5.12 4.77 11.63
N ALA A 132 -5.36 4.46 12.89
CA ALA A 132 -6.02 3.22 13.27
C ALA A 132 -7.50 3.43 13.62
N VAL A 133 -8.04 4.61 13.32
CA VAL A 133 -9.45 4.93 13.56
C VAL A 133 -10.12 5.04 12.20
N PRO A 134 -10.93 4.06 11.79
CA PRO A 134 -11.46 4.01 10.43
C PRO A 134 -12.15 5.30 9.95
N PRO A 135 -13.00 5.95 10.75
CA PRO A 135 -13.66 7.17 10.27
C PRO A 135 -12.71 8.32 9.93
N SER A 136 -11.44 8.24 10.35
CA SER A 136 -10.45 9.24 9.99
C SER A 136 -9.99 9.09 8.53
N MET A 137 -10.31 7.98 7.89
CA MET A 137 -10.01 7.71 6.48
C MET A 137 -8.56 8.05 6.11
N PRO A 138 -7.59 7.47 6.81
CA PRO A 138 -6.18 7.76 6.48
C PRO A 138 -5.82 7.15 5.13
N LYS A 139 -5.05 7.90 4.35
CA LYS A 139 -4.57 7.45 3.06
C LYS A 139 -3.07 7.60 3.06
N ILE A 140 -2.36 6.50 2.96
CA ILE A 140 -0.91 6.47 3.03
C ILE A 140 -0.37 6.02 1.69
N LEU A 141 0.50 6.82 1.12
CA LEU A 141 1.06 6.56 -0.19
C LEU A 141 2.49 6.06 -0.06
N PHE A 142 2.75 4.89 -0.63
CA PHE A 142 4.08 4.29 -0.70
C PHE A 142 4.55 4.44 -2.14
N ARG A 143 5.60 5.23 -2.35
CA ARG A 143 6.08 5.51 -3.71
C ARG A 143 7.16 4.52 -4.11
N THR A 144 7.39 4.42 -5.40
CA THR A 144 8.39 3.49 -5.93
C THR A 144 9.82 3.83 -5.54
N ASP A 145 10.06 5.07 -5.10
CA ASP A 145 11.39 5.46 -4.62
C ASP A 145 11.59 5.13 -3.14
N GLY A 146 10.61 4.48 -2.50
CA GLY A 146 10.69 4.10 -1.09
C GLY A 146 10.13 5.12 -0.12
N SER A 147 9.70 6.29 -0.58
CA SER A 147 9.13 7.29 0.32
C SER A 147 7.71 6.90 0.71
N ILE A 148 7.32 7.29 1.92
CA ILE A 148 6.01 6.98 2.49
C ILE A 148 5.42 8.27 3.02
N GLU A 149 4.19 8.57 2.64
CA GLU A 149 3.58 9.84 3.01
C GLU A 149 2.09 9.66 3.33
N LEU A 150 1.64 10.28 4.41
CA LEU A 150 0.21 10.36 4.71
C LEU A 150 -0.35 11.50 3.86
N ILE A 151 -1.14 11.16 2.85
CA ILE A 151 -1.63 12.16 1.90
C ILE A 151 -3.04 12.65 2.22
N GLY A 152 -3.73 12.03 3.16
CA GLY A 152 -5.06 12.47 3.55
C GLY A 152 -5.49 11.87 4.86
N LEU A 153 -6.23 12.65 5.64
CA LEU A 153 -6.75 12.22 6.93
C LEU A 153 -8.02 13.03 7.21
N GLY A 154 -9.12 12.34 7.42
CA GLY A 154 -10.36 13.01 7.82
C GLY A 154 -11.16 13.62 6.70
N GLU A 155 -10.75 13.43 5.44
CA GLU A 155 -11.48 14.00 4.32
C GLU A 155 -11.53 13.04 3.16
N LEU A 156 -12.57 13.17 2.34
CA LEU A 156 -12.66 12.36 1.13
C LEU A 156 -11.79 13.00 0.05
N LEU A 157 -10.98 12.20 -0.60
CA LEU A 157 -10.24 12.63 -1.77
C LEU A 157 -11.02 12.22 -3.01
N SER A 158 -11.13 13.13 -3.97
CA SER A 158 -11.79 12.81 -5.24
C SER A 158 -10.91 11.89 -6.07
N PRO A 159 -11.47 11.22 -7.07
CA PRO A 159 -10.66 10.39 -7.96
C PRO A 159 -9.49 11.16 -8.58
N GLN A 160 -9.70 12.42 -8.97
CA GLN A 160 -8.63 13.20 -9.57
C GLN A 160 -7.55 13.54 -8.55
N GLN A 161 -7.94 13.85 -7.31
CA GLN A 161 -6.96 14.14 -6.26
C GLN A 161 -6.10 12.91 -5.97
N ILE A 162 -6.69 11.72 -5.96
CA ILE A 162 -5.97 10.48 -5.76
C ILE A 162 -5.00 10.26 -6.93
N ALA A 163 -5.50 10.40 -8.15
CA ALA A 163 -4.69 10.19 -9.36
C ALA A 163 -3.50 11.15 -9.40
N ASP A 164 -3.73 12.41 -9.01
CA ASP A 164 -2.66 13.41 -8.98
C ASP A 164 -1.62 13.04 -7.92
N ALA A 165 -2.04 12.58 -6.76
CA ALA A 165 -1.13 12.23 -5.68
C ALA A 165 -0.25 11.03 -6.04
N VAL A 166 -0.83 9.98 -6.63
CA VAL A 166 -0.06 8.78 -6.96
C VAL A 166 0.86 9.01 -8.16
N SER A 167 0.58 10.03 -8.94
CA SER A 167 1.38 10.33 -10.13
C SER A 167 2.49 11.35 -9.86
N SER A 168 2.56 11.91 -8.65
CA SER A 168 3.52 12.94 -8.32
C SER A 168 4.92 12.40 -7.99
#